data_4508db9da7032d60c34d3bfe734d34cd
#
_entry.id   4508db9da7032d60c34d3bfe734d34cd
#
_cell.length_a   1.000
_cell.length_b   1.000
_cell.length_c   1.000
_cell.angle_alpha   90.00
_cell.angle_beta   90.00
_cell.angle_gamma   90.00
#
_symmetry.space_group_name_H-M   'P 1'
#
loop_
_entity.id
_entity.type
_entity.pdbx_description
1 polymer ?
#
loop_
_entity_poly.entity_id
_entity_poly.type
_entity_poly.pdbx_seq_one_letter_code
_entity_poly.pdbx_strand_id
1 'polypeptide(L)'
;YRKEVLLHRTLARSVVEELFARADAAGLYIHTYQNGEILTKADTEELEWYVSRTNLTPMPRADVLDYLTTEPSKMIVISIREHDKLEQFRIQNEEWSHGKCRMIFSSPQYLEIVPDGVSKQMGIHFLADKLGVDPADTIAVGDEMNDCEMIEAAGVGVAVNNANPRVKEIADYVTTATNNENAIAEVINRFVLV
;
A
#
# COMPACT_ATOMS: atom_id res chain seq x y z
N TYR A 1 -14.01 -1.50 -13.03
CA TYR A 1 -14.51 -2.54 -13.92
C TYR A 1 -15.27 -1.92 -15.09
N ARG A 2 -14.89 -2.22 -16.31
CA ARG A 2 -15.51 -1.61 -17.54
C ARG A 2 -15.55 -0.08 -17.51
N LYS A 3 -14.51 0.57 -16.96
CA LYS A 3 -14.39 2.02 -16.74
C LYS A 3 -15.32 2.60 -15.65
N GLU A 4 -15.99 1.77 -14.89
CA GLU A 4 -16.76 2.19 -13.72
C GLU A 4 -15.93 2.02 -12.45
N VAL A 5 -15.94 3.02 -11.57
CA VAL A 5 -15.34 2.95 -10.25
C VAL A 5 -16.33 2.22 -9.34
N LEU A 6 -15.97 1.02 -8.89
CA LEU A 6 -16.82 0.18 -8.05
C LEU A 6 -16.70 0.53 -6.56
N LEU A 7 -15.51 0.91 -6.14
CA LEU A 7 -15.21 1.29 -4.76
C LEU A 7 -14.12 2.34 -4.77
N HIS A 8 -14.32 3.42 -4.02
CA HIS A 8 -13.32 4.44 -3.78
C HIS A 8 -13.37 4.87 -2.31
N ARG A 9 -12.25 4.77 -1.62
CA ARG A 9 -12.05 5.25 -0.25
C ARG A 9 -10.97 6.31 -0.27
N THR A 10 -11.20 7.41 0.43
CA THR A 10 -10.33 8.58 0.42
C THR A 10 -9.94 9.00 1.83
N LEU A 11 -8.78 9.62 1.95
CA LEU A 11 -8.35 10.33 3.14
C LEU A 11 -9.04 11.70 3.18
N ALA A 12 -9.69 12.01 4.28
CA ALA A 12 -10.32 13.31 4.45
C ALA A 12 -9.29 14.44 4.31
N ARG A 13 -9.69 15.56 3.74
CA ARG A 13 -8.82 16.72 3.51
C ARG A 13 -8.04 17.13 4.75
N SER A 14 -8.70 17.21 5.91
CA SER A 14 -8.06 17.58 7.18
C SER A 14 -6.98 16.58 7.63
N VAL A 15 -7.15 15.29 7.31
CA VAL A 15 -6.15 14.25 7.58
C VAL A 15 -4.94 14.43 6.68
N VAL A 16 -5.15 14.75 5.41
CA VAL A 16 -4.06 15.02 4.44
C VAL A 16 -3.22 16.23 4.87
N GLU A 17 -3.87 17.33 5.25
CA GLU A 17 -3.21 18.55 5.73
C GLU A 17 -2.36 18.28 6.96
N GLU A 18 -2.91 17.57 7.93
CA GLU A 18 -2.22 17.21 9.16
C GLU A 18 -1.04 16.25 8.89
N LEU A 19 -1.17 15.30 7.96
CA LEU A 19 -0.08 14.39 7.58
C LEU A 19 1.09 15.12 6.94
N PHE A 20 0.84 16.09 6.07
CA PHE A 20 1.90 16.95 5.53
C PHE A 20 2.61 17.73 6.63
N ALA A 21 1.86 18.30 7.58
CA ALA A 21 2.45 19.05 8.70
C ALA A 21 3.28 18.14 9.62
N ARG A 22 2.81 16.94 9.91
CA ARG A 22 3.51 15.97 10.75
C ARG A 22 4.78 15.44 10.10
N ALA A 23 4.73 15.14 8.81
CA ALA A 23 5.91 14.71 8.04
C ALA A 23 6.96 15.81 7.99
N ASP A 24 6.55 17.06 7.75
CA ASP A 24 7.45 18.23 7.78
C ASP A 24 8.12 18.38 9.16
N ALA A 25 7.35 18.28 10.24
CA ALA A 25 7.87 18.39 11.60
C ALA A 25 8.87 17.27 11.94
N ALA A 26 8.70 16.08 11.34
CA ALA A 26 9.60 14.94 11.48
C ALA A 26 10.82 14.99 10.53
N GLY A 27 10.86 15.97 9.61
CA GLY A 27 11.88 16.04 8.57
C GLY A 27 11.83 14.84 7.60
N LEU A 28 10.60 14.36 7.28
CA LEU A 28 10.36 13.25 6.38
C LEU A 28 9.70 13.72 5.09
N TYR A 29 10.09 13.09 3.99
CA TYR A 29 9.44 13.27 2.71
C TYR A 29 8.07 12.59 2.70
N ILE A 30 7.07 13.30 2.17
CA ILE A 30 5.71 12.79 1.97
C ILE A 30 5.15 13.24 0.63
N HIS A 31 4.37 12.38 0.00
CA HIS A 31 3.61 12.72 -1.19
C HIS A 31 2.22 12.08 -1.21
N THR A 32 1.39 12.57 -2.10
CA THR A 32 0.11 12.00 -2.47
C THR A 32 -0.06 11.98 -3.99
N TYR A 33 -1.25 11.61 -4.47
CA TYR A 33 -1.53 11.43 -5.89
C TYR A 33 -2.81 12.15 -6.30
N GLN A 34 -2.77 12.75 -7.49
CA GLN A 34 -3.95 13.27 -8.17
C GLN A 34 -3.76 13.15 -9.68
N ASN A 35 -4.77 12.65 -10.40
CA ASN A 35 -4.79 12.55 -11.88
C ASN A 35 -3.57 11.82 -12.48
N GLY A 36 -2.98 10.87 -11.77
CA GLY A 36 -1.77 10.14 -12.21
C GLY A 36 -0.46 10.87 -11.95
N GLU A 37 -0.50 11.99 -11.23
CA GLU A 37 0.66 12.77 -10.83
C GLU A 37 1.02 12.53 -9.37
N ILE A 38 2.31 12.67 -9.03
CA ILE A 38 2.79 12.67 -7.65
C ILE A 38 2.82 14.11 -7.16
N LEU A 39 2.03 14.41 -6.13
CA LEU A 39 1.97 15.73 -5.51
C LEU A 39 2.78 15.76 -4.21
N THR A 40 3.79 16.61 -4.16
CA THR A 40 4.65 16.82 -2.99
C THR A 40 5.07 18.29 -2.87
N LYS A 41 5.57 18.69 -1.69
CA LYS A 41 5.97 20.08 -1.44
C LYS A 41 7.28 20.48 -2.12
N ALA A 42 8.22 19.55 -2.27
CA ALA A 42 9.55 19.83 -2.76
C ALA A 42 10.11 18.69 -3.62
N ASP A 43 11.06 19.05 -4.46
CA ASP A 43 11.92 18.11 -5.16
C ASP A 43 13.02 17.63 -4.21
N THR A 44 13.11 16.33 -4.00
CA THR A 44 14.04 15.70 -3.05
C THR A 44 14.61 14.41 -3.63
N GLU A 45 15.68 13.88 -3.00
CA GLU A 45 16.26 12.57 -3.36
C GLU A 45 15.23 11.44 -3.27
N GLU A 46 14.29 11.50 -2.31
CA GLU A 46 13.21 10.51 -2.16
C GLU A 46 12.23 10.56 -3.34
N LEU A 47 11.90 11.76 -3.84
CA LEU A 47 11.06 11.92 -5.02
C LEU A 47 11.74 11.34 -6.26
N GLU A 48 12.99 11.72 -6.53
CA GLU A 48 13.77 11.21 -7.65
C GLU A 48 13.89 9.67 -7.59
N TRP A 49 14.18 9.14 -6.40
CA TRP A 49 14.30 7.71 -6.18
C TRP A 49 12.97 6.98 -6.43
N TYR A 50 11.85 7.53 -5.97
CA TYR A 50 10.52 6.97 -6.19
C TYR A 50 10.11 7.01 -7.67
N VAL A 51 10.30 8.14 -8.34
CA VAL A 51 10.00 8.33 -9.78
C VAL A 51 10.80 7.37 -10.64
N SER A 52 12.08 7.10 -10.31
CA SER A 52 12.91 6.15 -11.04
C SER A 52 12.35 4.71 -11.06
N ARG A 53 11.40 4.39 -10.19
CA ARG A 53 10.76 3.07 -10.04
C ARG A 53 9.31 3.03 -10.49
N THR A 54 8.77 4.17 -10.84
CA THR A 54 7.37 4.33 -11.27
C THR A 54 7.33 5.07 -12.61
N ASN A 55 6.21 4.97 -13.32
CA ASN A 55 5.98 5.77 -14.53
C ASN A 55 5.10 7.00 -14.23
N LEU A 56 5.18 7.51 -13.00
CA LEU A 56 4.36 8.65 -12.58
C LEU A 56 5.08 9.97 -12.81
N THR A 57 4.33 11.01 -13.09
CA THR A 57 4.87 12.37 -13.29
C THR A 57 4.98 13.09 -11.95
N PRO A 58 6.17 13.57 -11.56
CA PRO A 58 6.34 14.35 -10.35
C PRO A 58 5.83 15.77 -10.55
N MET A 59 5.14 16.31 -9.55
CA MET A 59 4.64 17.68 -9.47
C MET A 59 5.04 18.31 -8.13
N PRO A 60 6.34 18.61 -7.92
CA PRO A 60 6.79 19.30 -6.72
C PRO A 60 6.30 20.76 -6.74
N ARG A 61 5.64 21.19 -5.64
CA ARG A 61 5.10 22.54 -5.53
C ARG A 61 4.82 22.93 -4.08
N ALA A 62 5.21 24.13 -3.70
CA ALA A 62 5.02 24.61 -2.33
C ALA A 62 3.54 24.73 -1.93
N ASP A 63 2.65 24.97 -2.88
CA ASP A 63 1.19 25.10 -2.72
C ASP A 63 0.44 23.76 -2.96
N VAL A 64 1.07 22.64 -2.65
CA VAL A 64 0.51 21.28 -2.91
C VAL A 64 -0.90 21.10 -2.34
N LEU A 65 -1.16 21.67 -1.18
CA LEU A 65 -2.48 21.56 -0.54
C LEU A 65 -3.56 22.38 -1.29
N ASP A 66 -3.23 23.55 -1.81
CA ASP A 66 -4.17 24.35 -2.59
C ASP A 66 -4.44 23.74 -3.97
N TYR A 67 -3.43 23.05 -4.52
CA TYR A 67 -3.57 22.36 -5.81
C TYR A 67 -4.35 21.04 -5.72
N LEU A 68 -4.32 20.38 -4.57
CA LEU A 68 -5.06 19.14 -4.34
C LEU A 68 -6.57 19.42 -4.29
N THR A 69 -7.27 19.10 -5.38
CA THR A 69 -8.71 19.37 -5.55
C THR A 69 -9.62 18.21 -5.16
N THR A 70 -9.04 17.01 -4.98
CA THR A 70 -9.76 15.79 -4.60
C THR A 70 -9.11 15.14 -3.40
N GLU A 71 -9.90 14.48 -2.57
CA GLU A 71 -9.38 13.66 -1.48
C GLU A 71 -8.63 12.45 -2.05
N PRO A 72 -7.37 12.22 -1.69
CA PRO A 72 -6.59 11.13 -2.25
C PRO A 72 -6.91 9.79 -1.57
N SER A 73 -6.70 8.69 -2.31
CA SER A 73 -6.87 7.34 -1.76
C SER A 73 -5.68 6.90 -0.90
N LYS A 74 -4.52 7.53 -1.06
CA LYS A 74 -3.27 7.12 -0.41
C LYS A 74 -2.28 8.27 -0.33
N MET A 75 -1.46 8.26 0.72
CA MET A 75 -0.22 9.02 0.83
C MET A 75 0.93 8.06 1.12
N ILE A 76 2.16 8.46 0.83
CA ILE A 76 3.36 7.70 1.17
C ILE A 76 4.38 8.61 1.83
N VAL A 77 4.88 8.18 2.99
CA VAL A 77 6.07 8.75 3.62
C VAL A 77 7.26 7.88 3.22
N ILE A 78 8.35 8.50 2.76
CA ILE A 78 9.54 7.79 2.27
C ILE A 78 10.77 8.22 3.06
N SER A 79 11.60 7.23 3.40
CA SER A 79 12.98 7.41 3.80
C SER A 79 13.83 6.30 3.19
N ILE A 80 14.73 6.66 2.29
CA ILE A 80 15.55 5.68 1.56
C ILE A 80 16.70 5.11 2.39
N ARG A 81 17.08 5.78 3.49
CA ARG A 81 18.26 5.42 4.31
C ARG A 81 17.94 5.13 5.77
N GLU A 82 16.82 5.63 6.30
CA GLU A 82 16.53 5.65 7.73
C GLU A 82 15.17 5.04 8.03
N HIS A 83 15.08 3.70 7.93
CA HIS A 83 13.86 2.96 8.24
C HIS A 83 13.35 3.27 9.67
N ASP A 84 14.24 3.41 10.63
CA ASP A 84 13.90 3.70 12.02
C ASP A 84 13.12 5.01 12.18
N LYS A 85 13.37 6.02 11.33
CA LYS A 85 12.58 7.26 11.32
C LYS A 85 11.14 7.03 10.88
N LEU A 86 10.91 6.16 9.90
CA LEU A 86 9.56 5.81 9.46
C LEU A 86 8.82 5.06 10.56
N GLU A 87 9.49 4.13 11.25
CA GLU A 87 8.90 3.40 12.37
C GLU A 87 8.58 4.32 13.55
N GLN A 88 9.48 5.24 13.89
CA GLN A 88 9.22 6.27 14.90
C GLN A 88 8.04 7.16 14.50
N PHE A 89 7.96 7.58 13.24
CA PHE A 89 6.83 8.36 12.75
C PHE A 89 5.52 7.60 12.88
N ARG A 90 5.49 6.31 12.52
CA ARG A 90 4.32 5.44 12.67
C ARG A 90 3.88 5.34 14.13
N ILE A 91 4.82 5.04 15.04
CA ILE A 91 4.54 4.90 16.48
C ILE A 91 4.02 6.22 17.08
N GLN A 92 4.66 7.35 16.79
CA GLN A 92 4.28 8.66 17.33
C GLN A 92 2.89 9.12 16.85
N ASN A 93 2.42 8.59 15.72
CA ASN A 93 1.13 8.94 15.14
C ASN A 93 0.07 7.85 15.35
N GLU A 94 0.36 6.76 16.07
CA GLU A 94 -0.55 5.63 16.25
C GLU A 94 -1.89 6.07 16.87
N GLU A 95 -1.85 6.75 18.02
CA GLU A 95 -3.07 7.23 18.70
C GLU A 95 -3.85 8.24 17.83
N TRP A 96 -3.14 9.17 17.19
CA TRP A 96 -3.76 10.16 16.33
C TRP A 96 -4.45 9.55 15.10
N SER A 97 -3.90 8.49 14.54
CA SER A 97 -4.38 7.85 13.31
C SER A 97 -5.67 7.05 13.50
N HIS A 98 -6.02 6.65 14.73
CA HIS A 98 -7.21 5.85 15.02
C HIS A 98 -8.48 6.49 14.46
N GLY A 99 -9.23 5.71 13.67
CA GLY A 99 -10.48 6.14 13.02
C GLY A 99 -10.30 7.15 11.88
N LYS A 100 -9.06 7.45 11.48
CA LYS A 100 -8.74 8.40 10.39
C LYS A 100 -7.98 7.73 9.26
N CYS A 101 -6.90 7.01 9.59
CA CYS A 101 -6.05 6.37 8.61
C CYS A 101 -5.27 5.19 9.21
N ARG A 102 -4.78 4.31 8.35
CA ARG A 102 -3.83 3.25 8.70
C ARG A 102 -2.47 3.57 8.11
N MET A 103 -1.41 3.24 8.85
CA MET A 103 -0.02 3.39 8.43
C MET A 103 0.62 2.01 8.34
N ILE A 104 0.99 1.58 7.12
CA ILE A 104 1.40 0.21 6.83
C ILE A 104 2.69 0.23 5.99
N PHE A 105 3.68 -0.56 6.38
CA PHE A 105 4.87 -0.76 5.54
C PHE A 105 4.55 -1.65 4.34
N SER A 106 4.87 -1.17 3.14
CA SER A 106 4.86 -1.96 1.89
C SER A 106 6.28 -2.25 1.39
N SER A 107 7.27 -1.64 2.00
CA SER A 107 8.70 -1.97 1.91
C SER A 107 9.42 -1.28 3.07
N PRO A 108 10.69 -1.60 3.34
CA PRO A 108 11.47 -0.90 4.38
C PRO A 108 11.56 0.62 4.20
N GLN A 109 11.42 1.11 2.96
CA GLN A 109 11.52 2.53 2.62
C GLN A 109 10.17 3.25 2.50
N TYR A 110 9.05 2.50 2.48
CA TYR A 110 7.71 3.04 2.25
C TYR A 110 6.78 2.81 3.43
N LEU A 111 6.33 3.89 4.04
CA LEU A 111 5.20 3.89 4.96
C LEU A 111 3.97 4.42 4.20
N GLU A 112 3.11 3.52 3.77
CA GLU A 112 1.85 3.85 3.12
C GLU A 112 0.81 4.27 4.14
N ILE A 113 0.07 5.33 3.82
CA ILE A 113 -1.03 5.85 4.63
C ILE A 113 -2.29 5.77 3.78
N VAL A 114 -3.25 4.97 4.25
CA VAL A 114 -4.53 4.72 3.59
C VAL A 114 -5.69 5.06 4.53
N PRO A 115 -6.92 5.29 4.05
CA PRO A 115 -8.08 5.51 4.90
C PRO A 115 -8.27 4.37 5.91
N ASP A 116 -8.82 4.70 7.08
CA ASP A 116 -9.14 3.69 8.08
C ASP A 116 -10.08 2.61 7.51
N GLY A 117 -9.86 1.35 7.93
CA GLY A 117 -10.59 0.19 7.42
C GLY A 117 -10.22 -0.25 5.99
N VAL A 118 -9.28 0.44 5.31
CA VAL A 118 -8.77 0.01 3.99
C VAL A 118 -7.63 -0.98 4.16
N SER A 119 -7.76 -2.13 3.51
CA SER A 119 -6.72 -3.16 3.45
C SER A 119 -6.85 -3.98 2.16
N LYS A 120 -5.84 -4.79 1.85
CA LYS A 120 -5.95 -5.76 0.75
C LYS A 120 -6.99 -6.84 1.04
N GLN A 121 -7.19 -7.21 2.32
CA GLN A 121 -8.27 -8.08 2.76
C GLN A 121 -9.66 -7.52 2.40
N MET A 122 -9.90 -6.23 2.69
CA MET A 122 -11.14 -5.57 2.29
C MET A 122 -11.37 -5.68 0.78
N GLY A 123 -10.29 -5.59 -0.01
CA GLY A 123 -10.34 -5.76 -1.46
C GLY A 123 -10.82 -7.15 -1.87
N ILE A 124 -10.31 -8.23 -1.25
CA ILE A 124 -10.76 -9.60 -1.51
C ILE A 124 -12.24 -9.76 -1.17
N HIS A 125 -12.66 -9.37 0.03
CA HIS A 125 -14.07 -9.51 0.43
C HIS A 125 -15.00 -8.73 -0.50
N PHE A 126 -14.65 -7.49 -0.86
CA PHE A 126 -15.43 -6.70 -1.79
C PHE A 126 -15.56 -7.36 -3.18
N LEU A 127 -14.45 -7.89 -3.72
CA LEU A 127 -14.45 -8.54 -5.03
C LEU A 127 -15.17 -9.89 -4.99
N ALA A 128 -14.99 -10.68 -3.93
CA ALA A 128 -15.66 -11.96 -3.74
C ALA A 128 -17.19 -11.77 -3.69
N ASP A 129 -17.67 -10.82 -2.87
CA ASP A 129 -19.09 -10.45 -2.79
C ASP A 129 -19.63 -9.98 -4.16
N LYS A 130 -18.92 -9.08 -4.82
CA LYS A 130 -19.31 -8.56 -6.14
C LYS A 130 -19.40 -9.62 -7.23
N LEU A 131 -18.57 -10.66 -7.15
CA LEU A 131 -18.50 -11.75 -8.12
C LEU A 131 -19.34 -12.96 -7.72
N GLY A 132 -19.91 -12.97 -6.51
CA GLY A 132 -20.65 -14.11 -5.98
C GLY A 132 -19.75 -15.32 -5.70
N VAL A 133 -18.50 -15.10 -5.31
CA VAL A 133 -17.49 -16.11 -4.97
C VAL A 133 -17.33 -16.17 -3.45
N ASP A 134 -17.27 -17.35 -2.86
CA ASP A 134 -16.92 -17.48 -1.45
C ASP A 134 -15.44 -17.12 -1.27
N PRO A 135 -15.04 -16.29 -0.30
CA PRO A 135 -13.64 -16.07 0.02
C PRO A 135 -12.84 -17.36 0.22
N ALA A 136 -13.45 -18.43 0.71
CA ALA A 136 -12.84 -19.75 0.83
C ALA A 136 -12.43 -20.38 -0.53
N ASP A 137 -13.00 -19.93 -1.63
CA ASP A 137 -12.68 -20.36 -3.01
C ASP A 137 -11.68 -19.42 -3.69
N THR A 138 -11.02 -18.54 -2.94
CA THR A 138 -10.04 -17.59 -3.48
C THR A 138 -8.60 -17.99 -3.18
N ILE A 139 -7.68 -17.53 -4.00
CA ILE A 139 -6.24 -17.67 -3.78
C ILE A 139 -5.64 -16.26 -3.69
N ALA A 140 -4.94 -15.97 -2.59
CA ALA A 140 -4.19 -14.75 -2.43
C ALA A 140 -2.69 -15.02 -2.47
N VAL A 141 -1.94 -14.18 -3.20
CA VAL A 141 -0.48 -14.28 -3.31
C VAL A 141 0.14 -12.96 -2.91
N GLY A 142 1.13 -13.00 -2.02
CA GLY A 142 1.77 -11.79 -1.52
C GLY A 142 3.23 -11.98 -1.10
N ASP A 143 3.89 -10.87 -0.79
CA ASP A 143 5.31 -10.84 -0.40
C ASP A 143 5.63 -9.91 0.77
N GLU A 144 4.80 -8.91 1.06
CA GLU A 144 5.07 -7.90 2.09
C GLU A 144 4.00 -7.83 3.18
N MET A 145 4.32 -7.10 4.27
CA MET A 145 3.48 -7.03 5.47
C MET A 145 2.04 -6.57 5.21
N ASN A 146 1.84 -5.73 4.19
CA ASN A 146 0.50 -5.28 3.78
C ASN A 146 -0.33 -6.37 3.06
N ASP A 147 0.27 -7.54 2.78
CA ASP A 147 -0.40 -8.71 2.21
C ASP A 147 -0.92 -9.69 3.28
N CYS A 148 -0.44 -9.61 4.52
CA CYS A 148 -0.76 -10.56 5.57
C CYS A 148 -2.27 -10.78 5.73
N GLU A 149 -3.03 -9.70 5.91
CA GLU A 149 -4.49 -9.78 6.09
C GLU A 149 -5.20 -10.40 4.87
N MET A 150 -4.68 -10.16 3.67
CA MET A 150 -5.20 -10.73 2.42
C MET A 150 -4.92 -12.23 2.33
N ILE A 151 -3.72 -12.64 2.70
CA ILE A 151 -3.29 -14.06 2.73
C ILE A 151 -4.12 -14.84 3.73
N GLU A 152 -4.33 -14.31 4.94
CA GLU A 152 -5.14 -14.96 5.97
C GLU A 152 -6.65 -15.04 5.62
N ALA A 153 -7.15 -14.12 4.78
CA ALA A 153 -8.57 -14.06 4.43
C ALA A 153 -8.96 -14.95 3.23
N ALA A 154 -8.00 -15.36 2.44
CA ALA A 154 -8.24 -16.22 1.27
C ALA A 154 -8.43 -17.70 1.66
N GLY A 155 -9.06 -18.47 0.80
CA GLY A 155 -9.15 -19.93 0.96
C GLY A 155 -7.80 -20.63 0.83
N VAL A 156 -6.88 -20.06 0.03
CA VAL A 156 -5.47 -20.47 -0.03
C VAL A 156 -4.60 -19.22 -0.01
N GLY A 157 -3.86 -19.02 1.07
CA GLY A 157 -2.87 -17.96 1.21
C GLY A 157 -1.48 -18.42 0.75
N VAL A 158 -0.86 -17.69 -0.15
CA VAL A 158 0.44 -18.04 -0.74
C VAL A 158 1.47 -16.93 -0.53
N ALA A 159 2.65 -17.29 -0.03
CA ALA A 159 3.82 -16.42 -0.02
C ALA A 159 4.78 -16.78 -1.16
N VAL A 160 5.34 -15.79 -1.86
CA VAL A 160 6.41 -16.07 -2.82
C VAL A 160 7.73 -16.35 -2.10
N ASN A 161 8.67 -17.04 -2.78
CA ASN A 161 9.90 -17.51 -2.11
C ASN A 161 10.76 -16.39 -1.49
N ASN A 162 10.76 -15.20 -2.06
CA ASN A 162 11.46 -14.04 -1.51
C ASN A 162 10.58 -13.14 -0.62
N ALA A 163 9.41 -13.61 -0.18
CA ALA A 163 8.54 -12.87 0.71
C ALA A 163 9.17 -12.61 2.09
N ASN A 164 8.67 -11.61 2.76
CA ASN A 164 8.98 -11.30 4.16
C ASN A 164 8.77 -12.55 5.02
N PRO A 165 9.69 -12.86 5.99
CA PRO A 165 9.56 -14.05 6.84
C PRO A 165 8.18 -14.18 7.52
N ARG A 166 7.60 -13.07 7.98
CA ARG A 166 6.27 -13.08 8.61
C ARG A 166 5.17 -13.53 7.65
N VAL A 167 5.24 -13.11 6.39
CA VAL A 167 4.28 -13.51 5.35
C VAL A 167 4.38 -15.02 5.07
N LYS A 168 5.60 -15.57 5.05
CA LYS A 168 5.83 -17.01 4.90
C LYS A 168 5.30 -17.84 6.07
N GLU A 169 5.36 -17.30 7.30
CA GLU A 169 4.87 -17.98 8.50
C GLU A 169 3.35 -18.18 8.50
N ILE A 170 2.60 -17.26 7.92
CA ILE A 170 1.13 -17.29 7.90
C ILE A 170 0.53 -17.91 6.64
N ALA A 171 1.34 -18.09 5.59
CA ALA A 171 0.88 -18.62 4.32
C ALA A 171 0.67 -20.15 4.38
N ASP A 172 -0.38 -20.67 3.71
CA ASP A 172 -0.62 -22.10 3.53
C ASP A 172 0.41 -22.75 2.61
N TYR A 173 0.97 -21.96 1.70
CA TYR A 173 1.98 -22.41 0.75
C TYR A 173 3.04 -21.33 0.49
N VAL A 174 4.29 -21.75 0.43
CA VAL A 174 5.42 -20.90 -0.02
C VAL A 174 5.92 -21.44 -1.35
N THR A 175 5.96 -20.59 -2.38
CA THR A 175 6.44 -21.00 -3.71
C THR A 175 7.94 -21.31 -3.70
N THR A 176 8.39 -22.14 -4.62
CA THR A 176 9.83 -22.36 -4.86
C THR A 176 10.46 -21.22 -5.65
N ALA A 177 9.64 -20.58 -6.49
CA ALA A 177 10.03 -19.44 -7.31
C ALA A 177 9.85 -18.10 -6.57
N THR A 178 10.71 -17.14 -6.87
CA THR A 178 10.57 -15.76 -6.43
C THR A 178 9.55 -15.00 -7.29
N ASN A 179 9.16 -13.81 -6.86
CA ASN A 179 8.28 -12.90 -7.65
C ASN A 179 8.86 -12.56 -9.04
N ASN A 180 10.17 -12.70 -9.24
CA ASN A 180 10.87 -12.48 -10.51
C ASN A 180 11.03 -13.78 -11.35
N GLU A 181 10.62 -14.95 -10.84
CA GLU A 181 10.87 -16.27 -11.43
C GLU A 181 9.57 -17.05 -11.73
N ASN A 182 8.50 -16.34 -12.07
CA ASN A 182 7.19 -16.92 -12.41
C ASN A 182 6.47 -17.64 -11.25
N ALA A 183 6.59 -17.16 -10.01
CA ALA A 183 5.87 -17.71 -8.86
C ALA A 183 4.35 -17.84 -9.10
N ILE A 184 3.73 -16.88 -9.81
CA ILE A 184 2.30 -16.95 -10.14
C ILE A 184 1.98 -18.14 -11.06
N ALA A 185 2.86 -18.48 -12.01
CA ALA A 185 2.65 -19.67 -12.84
C ALA A 185 2.71 -20.96 -12.01
N GLU A 186 3.60 -21.04 -11.01
CA GLU A 186 3.65 -22.15 -10.06
C GLU A 186 2.32 -22.30 -9.30
N VAL A 187 1.78 -21.19 -8.78
CA VAL A 187 0.49 -21.15 -8.07
C VAL A 187 -0.66 -21.62 -8.97
N ILE A 188 -0.74 -21.09 -10.21
CA ILE A 188 -1.78 -21.47 -11.16
C ILE A 188 -1.70 -22.97 -11.49
N ASN A 189 -0.52 -23.51 -11.78
CA ASN A 189 -0.34 -24.92 -12.09
C ASN A 189 -0.69 -25.83 -10.92
N ARG A 190 -0.45 -25.36 -9.68
CA ARG A 190 -0.67 -26.16 -8.48
C ARG A 190 -2.14 -26.18 -8.02
N PHE A 191 -2.82 -25.05 -8.11
CA PHE A 191 -4.11 -24.85 -7.45
C PHE A 191 -5.28 -24.59 -8.41
N VAL A 192 -5.03 -24.28 -9.67
CA VAL A 192 -6.07 -23.91 -10.65
C VAL A 192 -6.18 -24.90 -11.80
N LEU A 193 -5.07 -25.42 -12.30
CA LEU A 193 -5.03 -26.32 -13.47
C LEU A 193 -4.91 -27.81 -13.08
N VAL A 194 -5.38 -28.17 -11.93
CA VAL A 194 -5.33 -29.58 -11.41
C VAL A 194 -6.40 -30.44 -12.04
#